data_73f36545aa734376b5bd09b2c89eba01
#
_entry.id   73f36545aa734376b5bd09b2c89eba01
#
_cell.length_a   1.000
_cell.length_b   1.000
_cell.length_c   1.000
_cell.angle_alpha   90.00
_cell.angle_beta   90.00
_cell.angle_gamma   90.00
#
_symmetry.space_group_name_H-M   'P 1'
#
loop_
_entity.id
_entity.type
_entity.pdbx_description
1 polymer ?
#
loop_
_entity_poly.entity_id
_entity_poly.type
_entity_poly.pdbx_seq_one_letter_code
_entity_poly.pdbx_strand_id
1 'polypeptide(L)'
;MYKRQLWTRIDVAPAWVCPYEGATSQEQLIRTIDPLWELAPDELALCDTIGHANPYAVSKTFETLGERYDRSRLAAHFHDTKSLGLANATAALLQGIRRFDASIGGLGGCPFAPGAKGNLATEDLVHLCHSMGFKTGIDESQLWSTVDFMEKSVGRPLGGHSRTWFQTQKAKQDKIQKEL
;
A
#
# COMPACT_ATOMS: atom_id res chain seq x y z
N MET A 1 28.18 -13.34 6.54
CA MET A 1 27.83 -14.58 7.25
C MET A 1 26.55 -14.43 8.12
N TYR A 2 26.16 -13.24 8.55
CA TYR A 2 24.93 -13.00 9.35
C TYR A 2 23.62 -12.89 8.55
N LYS A 3 23.66 -12.64 7.24
CA LYS A 3 22.49 -12.49 6.34
C LYS A 3 21.59 -13.72 6.21
N ARG A 4 22.04 -14.91 6.55
CA ARG A 4 21.24 -16.13 6.38
C ARG A 4 20.30 -16.45 7.54
N GLN A 5 20.30 -15.65 8.60
CA GLN A 5 19.51 -15.93 9.81
C GLN A 5 18.34 -14.94 10.02
N LEU A 6 18.37 -13.77 9.37
CA LEU A 6 17.33 -12.74 9.49
C LEU A 6 16.79 -12.37 8.11
N TRP A 7 15.49 -12.33 7.99
CA TRP A 7 14.82 -11.75 6.84
C TRP A 7 15.07 -10.23 6.82
N THR A 8 15.48 -9.71 5.66
CA THR A 8 15.91 -8.32 5.52
C THR A 8 15.07 -7.60 4.47
N ARG A 9 14.61 -6.40 4.80
CA ARG A 9 13.91 -5.51 3.89
C ARG A 9 14.63 -4.17 3.81
N ILE A 10 14.63 -3.58 2.63
CA ILE A 10 15.10 -2.21 2.38
C ILE A 10 13.93 -1.39 1.85
N ASP A 11 13.65 -0.26 2.48
CA ASP A 11 12.66 0.71 2.03
C ASP A 11 13.37 1.88 1.33
N VAL A 12 13.02 2.11 0.06
CA VAL A 12 13.50 3.26 -0.73
C VAL A 12 12.45 4.37 -0.60
N ALA A 13 12.79 5.39 0.19
CA ALA A 13 11.88 6.48 0.52
C ALA A 13 12.58 7.85 0.41
N PRO A 14 12.04 8.78 -0.38
CA PRO A 14 10.91 8.64 -1.30
C PRO A 14 11.34 8.06 -2.66
N ALA A 15 10.47 7.22 -3.28
CA ALA A 15 10.78 6.60 -4.57
C ALA A 15 10.34 7.44 -5.78
N TRP A 16 9.29 8.26 -5.66
CA TRP A 16 8.72 9.03 -6.78
C TRP A 16 8.83 10.54 -6.62
N VAL A 17 8.48 11.07 -5.45
CA VAL A 17 8.48 12.51 -5.22
C VAL A 17 9.06 12.81 -3.83
N CYS A 18 10.16 13.54 -3.82
CA CYS A 18 10.76 14.07 -2.61
C CYS A 18 10.06 15.39 -2.21
N PRO A 19 9.67 15.58 -0.95
CA PRO A 19 9.05 16.83 -0.50
C PRO A 19 9.96 18.05 -0.63
N TYR A 20 11.27 17.85 -0.76
CA TYR A 20 12.28 18.91 -0.82
C TYR A 20 12.84 19.13 -2.22
N GLU A 21 13.06 18.04 -2.98
CA GLU A 21 13.75 18.05 -4.27
C GLU A 21 12.80 17.87 -5.46
N GLY A 22 11.53 17.50 -5.20
CA GLY A 22 10.55 17.25 -6.25
C GLY A 22 10.62 15.84 -6.83
N ALA A 23 10.35 15.69 -8.12
CA ALA A 23 10.25 14.39 -8.78
C ALA A 23 11.59 13.66 -8.85
N THR A 24 11.63 12.40 -8.45
CA THR A 24 12.76 11.50 -8.58
C THR A 24 12.80 10.93 -10.00
N SER A 25 13.91 11.07 -10.71
CA SER A 25 14.08 10.49 -12.03
C SER A 25 14.29 8.97 -11.94
N GLN A 26 13.93 8.25 -13.00
CA GLN A 26 14.19 6.81 -13.13
C GLN A 26 15.68 6.48 -12.94
N GLU A 27 16.55 7.28 -13.56
CA GLU A 27 17.99 7.10 -13.46
C GLU A 27 18.51 7.28 -12.03
N GLN A 28 18.03 8.30 -11.33
CA GLN A 28 18.36 8.55 -9.93
C GLN A 28 17.89 7.38 -9.04
N LEU A 29 16.66 6.89 -9.27
CA LEU A 29 16.12 5.75 -8.53
C LEU A 29 16.96 4.49 -8.76
N ILE A 30 17.32 4.18 -10.00
CA ILE A 30 18.17 3.02 -10.34
C ILE A 30 19.55 3.15 -9.67
N ARG A 31 20.21 4.32 -9.74
CA ARG A 31 21.50 4.53 -9.06
C ARG A 31 21.42 4.32 -7.55
N THR A 32 20.27 4.59 -6.95
CA THR A 32 20.02 4.33 -5.53
C THR A 32 19.82 2.84 -5.28
N ILE A 33 19.07 2.15 -6.12
CA ILE A 33 18.70 0.74 -5.92
C ILE A 33 19.86 -0.20 -6.22
N ASP A 34 20.67 0.04 -7.26
CA ASP A 34 21.74 -0.86 -7.68
C ASP A 34 22.64 -1.31 -6.51
N PRO A 35 23.27 -0.42 -5.71
CA PRO A 35 24.10 -0.82 -4.60
C PRO A 35 23.32 -1.47 -3.45
N LEU A 36 22.06 -1.10 -3.27
CA LEU A 36 21.20 -1.72 -2.25
C LEU A 36 20.78 -3.14 -2.64
N TRP A 37 20.58 -3.40 -3.93
CA TRP A 37 20.24 -4.71 -4.45
C TRP A 37 21.41 -5.70 -4.32
N GLU A 38 22.65 -5.24 -4.46
CA GLU A 38 23.87 -6.05 -4.24
C GLU A 38 23.99 -6.55 -2.78
N LEU A 39 23.37 -5.85 -1.84
CA LEU A 39 23.24 -6.34 -0.47
C LEU A 39 22.34 -7.58 -0.36
N ALA A 40 21.68 -7.98 -1.44
CA ALA A 40 20.77 -9.11 -1.55
C ALA A 40 19.68 -9.11 -0.46
N PRO A 41 18.88 -8.01 -0.29
CA PRO A 41 17.75 -8.02 0.65
C PRO A 41 16.73 -9.07 0.22
N ASP A 42 15.97 -9.61 1.16
CA ASP A 42 14.84 -10.51 0.86
C ASP A 42 13.68 -9.75 0.22
N GLU A 43 13.56 -8.44 0.49
CA GLU A 43 12.56 -7.53 -0.08
C GLU A 43 13.12 -6.13 -0.24
N LEU A 44 12.72 -5.45 -1.32
CA LEU A 44 12.97 -4.03 -1.53
C LEU A 44 11.64 -3.34 -1.84
N ALA A 45 11.23 -2.42 -0.98
CA ALA A 45 9.98 -1.68 -1.12
C ALA A 45 10.21 -0.26 -1.66
N LEU A 46 9.36 0.14 -2.58
CA LEU A 46 9.30 1.51 -3.08
C LEU A 46 8.20 2.27 -2.35
N CYS A 47 8.57 3.39 -1.72
CA CYS A 47 7.68 4.16 -0.85
C CYS A 47 7.25 5.47 -1.49
N ASP A 48 5.94 5.66 -1.67
CA ASP A 48 5.32 6.95 -1.99
C ASP A 48 5.08 7.74 -0.70
N THR A 49 6.16 8.23 -0.11
CA THR A 49 6.23 8.80 1.24
C THR A 49 5.22 9.91 1.50
N ILE A 50 4.92 10.73 0.50
CA ILE A 50 3.99 11.86 0.62
C ILE A 50 2.69 11.69 -0.17
N GLY A 51 2.47 10.53 -0.80
CA GLY A 51 1.27 10.24 -1.58
C GLY A 51 1.16 11.10 -2.84
N HIS A 52 2.25 11.36 -3.53
CA HIS A 52 2.32 12.20 -4.74
C HIS A 52 2.62 11.42 -6.02
N ALA A 53 2.86 10.12 -5.94
CA ALA A 53 2.96 9.27 -7.11
C ALA A 53 1.62 9.22 -7.87
N ASN A 54 1.69 8.97 -9.17
CA ASN A 54 0.53 8.71 -10.01
C ASN A 54 0.65 7.35 -10.69
N PRO A 55 -0.46 6.74 -11.16
CA PRO A 55 -0.45 5.39 -11.72
C PRO A 55 0.47 5.20 -12.93
N TYR A 56 0.63 6.23 -13.77
CA TYR A 56 1.53 6.18 -14.90
C TYR A 56 3.00 6.07 -14.46
N ALA A 57 3.42 6.93 -13.52
CA ALA A 57 4.77 6.90 -12.97
C ALA A 57 5.05 5.57 -12.24
N VAL A 58 4.09 5.06 -11.45
CA VAL A 58 4.19 3.77 -10.77
C VAL A 58 4.36 2.62 -11.76
N SER A 59 3.50 2.56 -12.80
CA SER A 59 3.59 1.54 -13.84
C SER A 59 4.95 1.56 -14.53
N LYS A 60 5.40 2.74 -14.95
CA LYS A 60 6.69 2.91 -15.64
C LYS A 60 7.87 2.51 -14.76
N THR A 61 7.82 2.86 -13.47
CA THR A 61 8.87 2.49 -12.51
C THR A 61 8.95 0.97 -12.35
N PHE A 62 7.85 0.28 -12.08
CA PHE A 62 7.87 -1.16 -11.89
C PHE A 62 8.11 -1.95 -13.19
N GLU A 63 7.72 -1.43 -14.35
CA GLU A 63 8.13 -1.96 -15.65
C GLU A 63 9.67 -1.98 -15.75
N THR A 64 10.30 -0.81 -15.59
CA THR A 64 11.76 -0.65 -15.69
C THR A 64 12.51 -1.49 -14.65
N LEU A 65 12.07 -1.47 -13.40
CA LEU A 65 12.72 -2.25 -12.34
C LEU A 65 12.53 -3.76 -12.52
N GLY A 66 11.39 -4.19 -13.05
CA GLY A 66 11.12 -5.60 -13.30
C GLY A 66 11.92 -6.20 -14.47
N GLU A 67 12.53 -5.36 -15.31
CA GLU A 67 13.51 -5.79 -16.32
C GLU A 67 14.92 -6.01 -15.74
N ARG A 68 15.20 -5.36 -14.59
CA ARG A 68 16.53 -5.36 -13.95
C ARG A 68 16.62 -6.26 -12.72
N TYR A 69 15.51 -6.39 -11.97
CA TYR A 69 15.46 -7.04 -10.67
C TYR A 69 14.34 -8.08 -10.60
N ASP A 70 14.49 -9.04 -9.70
CA ASP A 70 13.46 -10.03 -9.45
C ASP A 70 12.20 -9.37 -8.84
N ARG A 71 11.12 -9.33 -9.63
CA ARG A 71 9.82 -8.76 -9.21
C ARG A 71 9.25 -9.39 -7.96
N SER A 72 9.55 -10.66 -7.71
CA SER A 72 9.05 -11.36 -6.52
C SER A 72 9.61 -10.79 -5.21
N ARG A 73 10.69 -10.02 -5.30
CA ARG A 73 11.34 -9.33 -4.16
C ARG A 73 11.02 -7.84 -4.11
N LEU A 74 10.28 -7.31 -5.09
CA LEU A 74 9.83 -5.92 -5.07
C LEU A 74 8.51 -5.80 -4.33
N ALA A 75 8.39 -4.73 -3.54
CA ALA A 75 7.19 -4.36 -2.81
C ALA A 75 6.82 -2.89 -3.05
N ALA A 76 5.60 -2.53 -2.72
CA ALA A 76 5.10 -1.16 -2.84
C ALA A 76 4.44 -0.70 -1.54
N HIS A 77 4.76 0.54 -1.16
CA HIS A 77 4.16 1.24 -0.03
C HIS A 77 3.56 2.56 -0.53
N PHE A 78 2.24 2.67 -0.48
CA PHE A 78 1.53 3.84 -0.96
C PHE A 78 0.83 4.60 0.15
N HIS A 79 0.93 5.94 0.09
CA HIS A 79 0.07 6.84 0.83
C HIS A 79 -1.12 7.29 -0.02
N ASP A 80 -2.25 7.55 0.63
CA ASP A 80 -3.50 7.96 -0.04
C ASP A 80 -3.81 9.45 0.09
N THR A 81 -2.78 10.27 0.25
CA THR A 81 -2.88 11.72 0.45
C THR A 81 -3.73 12.41 -0.60
N LYS A 82 -3.57 12.04 -1.86
CA LYS A 82 -4.32 12.60 -3.01
C LYS A 82 -5.39 11.64 -3.55
N SER A 83 -5.81 10.64 -2.76
CA SER A 83 -6.76 9.62 -3.19
C SER A 83 -6.32 8.83 -4.43
N LEU A 84 -5.00 8.67 -4.62
CA LEU A 84 -4.41 7.89 -5.70
C LEU A 84 -3.84 6.55 -5.24
N GLY A 85 -3.91 6.22 -3.95
CA GLY A 85 -3.30 5.02 -3.39
C GLY A 85 -3.79 3.73 -4.06
N LEU A 86 -5.11 3.55 -4.23
CA LEU A 86 -5.69 2.39 -4.93
C LEU A 86 -5.33 2.34 -6.41
N ALA A 87 -5.32 3.49 -7.09
CA ALA A 87 -4.93 3.56 -8.49
C ALA A 87 -3.46 3.19 -8.69
N ASN A 88 -2.59 3.65 -7.78
CA ASN A 88 -1.17 3.29 -7.75
C ASN A 88 -0.98 1.79 -7.44
N ALA A 89 -1.73 1.23 -6.49
CA ALA A 89 -1.70 -0.19 -6.20
C ALA A 89 -2.15 -1.03 -7.41
N THR A 90 -3.20 -0.59 -8.12
CA THR A 90 -3.64 -1.23 -9.37
C THR A 90 -2.53 -1.22 -10.42
N ALA A 91 -1.86 -0.08 -10.63
CA ALA A 91 -0.77 0.03 -11.57
C ALA A 91 0.39 -0.92 -11.22
N ALA A 92 0.76 -1.02 -9.93
CA ALA A 92 1.78 -1.95 -9.47
C ALA A 92 1.36 -3.41 -9.62
N LEU A 93 0.11 -3.77 -9.32
CA LEU A 93 -0.45 -5.12 -9.52
C LEU A 93 -0.37 -5.55 -10.99
N LEU A 94 -0.71 -4.66 -11.93
CA LEU A 94 -0.63 -4.92 -13.37
C LEU A 94 0.82 -5.12 -13.85
N GLN A 95 1.81 -4.51 -13.18
CA GLN A 95 3.23 -4.75 -13.42
C GLN A 95 3.79 -5.99 -12.71
N GLY A 96 2.94 -6.79 -12.09
CA GLY A 96 3.33 -8.05 -11.47
C GLY A 96 3.80 -7.94 -10.03
N ILE A 97 3.69 -6.78 -9.39
CA ILE A 97 3.99 -6.64 -7.95
C ILE A 97 2.91 -7.35 -7.14
N ARG A 98 3.34 -8.06 -6.10
CA ARG A 98 2.46 -8.90 -5.25
C ARG A 98 2.66 -8.65 -3.75
N ARG A 99 3.52 -7.71 -3.38
CA ARG A 99 3.80 -7.34 -1.99
C ARG A 99 3.47 -5.88 -1.79
N PHE A 100 2.60 -5.62 -0.83
CA PHE A 100 2.10 -4.28 -0.54
C PHE A 100 2.04 -4.06 0.96
N ASP A 101 2.37 -2.85 1.37
CA ASP A 101 2.06 -2.37 2.71
C ASP A 101 0.75 -1.60 2.68
N ALA A 102 -0.02 -1.78 3.72
CA ALA A 102 -1.21 -1.01 3.98
C ALA A 102 -1.45 -0.94 5.49
N SER A 103 -2.32 -0.07 5.94
CA SER A 103 -2.65 0.07 7.36
C SER A 103 -4.15 -0.05 7.59
N ILE A 104 -4.54 -0.71 8.67
CA ILE A 104 -5.95 -0.83 9.07
C ILE A 104 -6.56 0.57 9.20
N GLY A 105 -7.66 0.79 8.48
CA GLY A 105 -8.36 2.09 8.48
C GLY A 105 -7.53 3.25 7.93
N GLY A 106 -6.46 2.99 7.19
CA GLY A 106 -5.53 4.02 6.73
C GLY A 106 -4.76 4.70 7.87
N LEU A 107 -4.60 4.02 9.03
CA LEU A 107 -3.88 4.55 10.17
C LEU A 107 -2.42 4.86 9.84
N GLY A 108 -1.89 5.87 10.52
CA GLY A 108 -0.55 6.39 10.30
C GLY A 108 -0.58 7.70 9.54
N GLY A 109 0.51 8.42 9.64
CA GLY A 109 0.71 9.72 9.00
C GLY A 109 2.15 9.85 8.53
N CYS A 110 2.42 10.94 7.83
CA CYS A 110 3.76 11.28 7.44
C CYS A 110 4.12 12.65 8.01
N PRO A 111 5.15 12.75 8.85
CA PRO A 111 5.57 14.04 9.43
C PRO A 111 6.05 15.03 8.35
N PHE A 112 6.45 14.53 7.19
CA PHE A 112 6.87 15.32 6.02
C PHE A 112 5.72 15.79 5.13
N ALA A 113 4.48 15.38 5.42
CA ALA A 113 3.29 15.77 4.66
C ALA A 113 2.16 16.17 5.64
N PRO A 114 2.23 17.35 6.27
CA PRO A 114 1.16 17.83 7.15
C PRO A 114 -0.19 17.85 6.43
N GLY A 115 -1.24 17.28 7.06
CA GLY A 115 -2.56 17.14 6.46
C GLY A 115 -2.74 15.98 5.50
N ALA A 116 -1.72 15.16 5.28
CA ALA A 116 -1.84 13.92 4.50
C ALA A 116 -2.78 12.93 5.20
N LYS A 117 -3.60 12.22 4.41
CA LYS A 117 -4.50 11.17 4.93
C LYS A 117 -3.75 9.98 5.54
N GLY A 118 -2.49 9.76 5.18
CA GLY A 118 -1.69 8.64 5.65
C GLY A 118 -1.67 7.46 4.68
N ASN A 119 -1.50 6.28 5.24
CA ASN A 119 -1.35 5.04 4.48
C ASN A 119 -2.60 4.68 3.67
N LEU A 120 -2.41 3.94 2.58
CA LEU A 120 -3.48 3.20 1.93
C LEU A 120 -4.16 2.27 2.95
N ALA A 121 -5.50 2.27 2.97
CA ALA A 121 -6.26 1.43 3.88
C ALA A 121 -6.19 -0.04 3.47
N THR A 122 -5.89 -0.93 4.42
CA THR A 122 -5.80 -2.38 4.17
C THR A 122 -7.09 -2.95 3.61
N GLU A 123 -8.22 -2.54 4.16
CA GLU A 123 -9.55 -3.01 3.74
C GLU A 123 -9.88 -2.64 2.29
N ASP A 124 -9.51 -1.42 1.86
CA ASP A 124 -9.71 -0.99 0.48
C ASP A 124 -8.78 -1.76 -0.49
N LEU A 125 -7.53 -1.97 -0.09
CA LEU A 125 -6.56 -2.73 -0.88
C LEU A 125 -6.97 -4.21 -1.03
N VAL A 126 -7.40 -4.85 0.05
CA VAL A 126 -7.88 -6.24 0.04
C VAL A 126 -9.11 -6.38 -0.86
N HIS A 127 -10.07 -5.45 -0.72
CA HIS A 127 -11.26 -5.42 -1.58
C HIS A 127 -10.89 -5.25 -3.07
N LEU A 128 -9.97 -4.35 -3.38
CA LEU A 128 -9.42 -4.17 -4.73
C LEU A 128 -8.82 -5.48 -5.25
N CYS A 129 -7.93 -6.12 -4.48
CA CYS A 129 -7.29 -7.37 -4.86
C CYS A 129 -8.32 -8.47 -5.15
N HIS A 130 -9.31 -8.66 -4.28
CA HIS A 130 -10.36 -9.65 -4.47
C HIS A 130 -11.22 -9.34 -5.70
N SER A 131 -11.59 -8.09 -5.94
CA SER A 131 -12.37 -7.67 -7.12
C SER A 131 -11.61 -7.92 -8.43
N MET A 132 -10.29 -7.90 -8.40
CA MET A 132 -9.41 -8.23 -9.53
C MET A 132 -9.07 -9.74 -9.63
N GLY A 133 -9.64 -10.59 -8.76
CA GLY A 133 -9.42 -12.04 -8.75
C GLY A 133 -8.13 -12.50 -8.05
N PHE A 134 -7.44 -11.61 -7.33
CA PHE A 134 -6.27 -11.99 -6.52
C PHE A 134 -6.71 -12.56 -5.17
N LYS A 135 -5.98 -13.59 -4.71
CA LYS A 135 -6.14 -14.16 -3.37
C LYS A 135 -5.14 -13.49 -2.41
N THR A 136 -5.65 -12.90 -1.34
CA THR A 136 -4.82 -12.25 -0.31
C THR A 136 -4.59 -13.14 0.92
N GLY A 137 -5.43 -14.16 1.11
CA GLY A 137 -5.47 -14.95 2.35
C GLY A 137 -6.13 -14.22 3.51
N ILE A 138 -6.67 -13.01 3.29
CA ILE A 138 -7.34 -12.21 4.31
C ILE A 138 -8.86 -12.35 4.17
N ASP A 139 -9.53 -12.62 5.30
CA ASP A 139 -11.00 -12.63 5.38
C ASP A 139 -11.52 -11.19 5.53
N GLU A 140 -12.29 -10.71 4.55
CA GLU A 140 -12.82 -9.34 4.56
C GLU A 140 -13.76 -9.08 5.73
N SER A 141 -14.54 -10.07 6.18
CA SER A 141 -15.48 -9.89 7.29
C SER A 141 -14.74 -9.67 8.61
N GLN A 142 -13.67 -10.43 8.83
CA GLN A 142 -12.78 -10.25 9.98
C GLN A 142 -12.00 -8.93 9.89
N LEU A 143 -11.59 -8.54 8.70
CA LEU A 143 -10.89 -7.28 8.46
C LEU A 143 -11.78 -6.09 8.86
N TRP A 144 -13.06 -6.07 8.45
CA TRP A 144 -14.00 -5.02 8.87
C TRP A 144 -14.24 -4.99 10.38
N SER A 145 -14.28 -6.15 11.01
CA SER A 145 -14.38 -6.24 12.48
C SER A 145 -13.13 -5.66 13.15
N THR A 146 -11.97 -5.84 12.52
CA THR A 146 -10.71 -5.25 13.00
C THR A 146 -10.71 -3.73 12.85
N VAL A 147 -11.25 -3.19 11.75
CA VAL A 147 -11.43 -1.74 11.56
C VAL A 147 -12.34 -1.17 12.65
N ASP A 148 -13.49 -1.84 12.95
CA ASP A 148 -14.39 -1.44 14.02
C ASP A 148 -13.71 -1.41 15.40
N PHE A 149 -12.87 -2.41 15.68
CA PHE A 149 -12.08 -2.48 16.91
C PHE A 149 -11.07 -1.34 17.01
N MET A 150 -10.32 -1.09 15.92
CA MET A 150 -9.31 -0.04 15.88
C MET A 150 -9.94 1.35 15.99
N GLU A 151 -11.08 1.60 15.33
CA GLU A 151 -11.83 2.85 15.45
C GLU A 151 -12.19 3.17 16.91
N LYS A 152 -12.70 2.15 17.65
CA LYS A 152 -12.99 2.28 19.07
C LYS A 152 -11.74 2.54 19.91
N SER A 153 -10.64 1.84 19.59
CA SER A 153 -9.38 1.95 20.34
C SER A 153 -8.71 3.32 20.19
N VAL A 154 -8.79 3.94 19.01
CA VAL A 154 -8.20 5.26 18.78
C VAL A 154 -9.16 6.42 19.03
N GLY A 155 -10.45 6.13 19.29
CA GLY A 155 -11.47 7.11 19.68
C GLY A 155 -11.87 8.09 18.56
N ARG A 156 -11.67 7.71 17.28
CA ARG A 156 -12.06 8.51 16.11
C ARG A 156 -12.47 7.60 14.96
N PRO A 157 -13.30 8.10 14.01
CA PRO A 157 -13.65 7.35 12.81
C PRO A 157 -12.42 6.91 12.02
N LEU A 158 -12.42 5.66 11.58
CA LEU A 158 -11.42 5.04 10.74
C LEU A 158 -12.06 4.39 9.54
N GLY A 159 -11.25 4.05 8.57
CA GLY A 159 -11.62 3.28 7.40
C GLY A 159 -11.27 4.00 6.11
N GLY A 160 -11.14 3.20 5.08
CA GLY A 160 -10.87 3.66 3.73
C GLY A 160 -12.13 4.23 3.04
N HIS A 161 -12.03 4.41 1.73
CA HIS A 161 -13.11 4.98 0.91
C HIS A 161 -14.39 4.12 0.89
N SER A 162 -14.26 2.80 1.02
CA SER A 162 -15.38 1.86 0.98
C SER A 162 -16.13 1.70 2.31
N ARG A 163 -15.59 2.26 3.41
CA ARG A 163 -16.10 2.06 4.78
C ARG A 163 -17.61 2.30 4.93
N THR A 164 -18.10 3.45 4.48
CA THR A 164 -19.53 3.83 4.63
C THR A 164 -20.44 2.85 3.90
N TRP A 165 -20.04 2.43 2.70
CA TRP A 165 -20.82 1.47 1.92
C TRP A 165 -20.93 0.12 2.65
N PHE A 166 -19.82 -0.43 3.13
CA PHE A 166 -19.81 -1.70 3.86
C PHE A 166 -20.62 -1.65 5.16
N GLN A 167 -20.52 -0.56 5.92
CA GLN A 167 -21.36 -0.36 7.11
C GLN A 167 -22.86 -0.38 6.77
N THR A 168 -23.25 0.27 5.67
CA THR A 168 -24.64 0.28 5.20
C THR A 168 -25.13 -1.10 4.77
N GLN A 169 -24.30 -1.89 4.08
CA GLN A 169 -24.66 -3.25 3.69
C GLN A 169 -24.83 -4.16 4.91
N LYS A 170 -23.91 -4.07 5.87
CA LYS A 170 -23.99 -4.84 7.13
C LYS A 170 -25.29 -4.51 7.88
N ALA A 171 -25.62 -3.24 8.07
CA ALA A 171 -26.84 -2.83 8.72
C ALA A 171 -28.13 -3.35 8.03
N LYS A 172 -28.13 -3.42 6.69
CA LYS A 172 -29.24 -4.01 5.93
C LYS A 172 -29.36 -5.52 6.17
N GLN A 173 -28.24 -6.24 6.15
CA GLN A 173 -28.22 -7.69 6.41
C GLN A 173 -28.69 -8.03 7.83
N ASP A 174 -28.21 -7.28 8.83
CA ASP A 174 -28.63 -7.44 10.23
C ASP A 174 -30.13 -7.20 10.44
N LYS A 175 -30.71 -6.27 9.67
CA LYS A 175 -32.17 -6.02 9.71
C LYS A 175 -32.95 -7.18 9.12
N ILE A 176 -32.55 -7.69 7.95
CA ILE A 176 -33.22 -8.85 7.32
C ILE A 176 -33.16 -10.08 8.21
N GLN A 177 -32.02 -10.34 8.87
CA GLN A 177 -31.90 -11.49 9.77
C GLN A 177 -32.73 -11.39 11.04
N LYS A 178 -33.13 -10.19 11.48
CA LYS A 178 -33.99 -9.99 12.64
C LYS A 178 -35.48 -10.09 12.29
N GLU A 179 -35.83 -9.98 11.04
CA GLU A 179 -37.20 -10.07 10.53
C GLU A 179 -37.57 -11.51 10.08
N LEU A 180 -36.60 -12.44 10.05
CA LEU A 180 -36.78 -13.88 9.79
C LEU A 180 -36.83 -14.66 11.09
#